data_4cf0aaf0e5fea19316d27de194865be7
#
_entry.id   4cf0aaf0e5fea19316d27de194865be7
#
_cell.length_a   1.000
_cell.length_b   1.000
_cell.length_c   1.000
_cell.angle_alpha   90.00
_cell.angle_beta   90.00
_cell.angle_gamma   90.00
#
_symmetry.space_group_name_H-M   'P 1'
#
loop_
_entity.id
_entity.type
_entity.pdbx_description
1 polymer ?
#
loop_
_entity_poly.entity_id
_entity_poly.type
_entity_poly.pdbx_seq_one_letter_code
_entity_poly.pdbx_strand_id
1 'polypeptide(L)'
;MGSKPPRTGIRPCRLPKSQRALLLVDFITTLDFPGGDKLAGPALAAARAAAALKQRLHADGVIAIYANDNYGVWQSDFHSLVSTCLGLEGPAGEIVRVLYPQADDLTILKPRHSAFYASPLELLLTEMETRELVICGLATDMCVQLTAADAFLREYRVWVPSDCTAAESESARAGALDYMARVLKCDVRPSTEPAPGPVSAGG
;
A
#
# COMPACT_ATOMS: atom_id res chain seq x y z
N MET A 1 -2.99 10.99 -37.69
CA MET A 1 -3.71 9.72 -37.89
C MET A 1 -4.43 9.39 -36.61
N GLY A 2 -5.74 9.64 -36.53
CA GLY A 2 -6.53 9.30 -35.33
C GLY A 2 -6.75 7.81 -35.25
N SER A 3 -6.28 7.18 -34.20
CA SER A 3 -6.54 5.77 -33.91
C SER A 3 -8.04 5.57 -33.64
N LYS A 4 -8.67 4.67 -34.38
CA LYS A 4 -10.06 4.29 -34.19
C LYS A 4 -10.24 3.72 -32.76
N PRO A 5 -11.28 4.12 -32.01
CA PRO A 5 -11.50 3.58 -30.67
C PRO A 5 -11.68 2.05 -30.69
N PRO A 6 -11.19 1.32 -29.69
CA PRO A 6 -11.34 -0.14 -29.64
C PRO A 6 -12.82 -0.54 -29.61
N ARG A 7 -13.18 -1.56 -30.40
CA ARG A 7 -14.56 -2.05 -30.55
C ARG A 7 -15.16 -2.70 -29.30
N THR A 8 -14.35 -2.96 -28.27
CA THR A 8 -14.72 -3.77 -27.07
C THR A 8 -15.08 -2.96 -25.84
N GLY A 9 -15.07 -1.63 -25.91
CA GLY A 9 -15.29 -0.79 -24.73
C GLY A 9 -14.11 -0.77 -23.71
N ILE A 10 -13.15 -1.65 -23.83
CA ILE A 10 -11.93 -1.68 -23.02
C ILE A 10 -11.01 -0.57 -23.54
N ARG A 11 -10.83 0.48 -22.76
CA ARG A 11 -9.88 1.56 -23.07
C ARG A 11 -8.56 1.26 -22.36
N PRO A 12 -7.42 1.19 -23.07
CA PRO A 12 -6.12 1.14 -22.42
C PRO A 12 -5.98 2.38 -21.54
N CYS A 13 -5.78 2.16 -20.23
CA CYS A 13 -5.41 3.25 -19.36
C CYS A 13 -3.93 3.57 -19.61
N ARG A 14 -3.61 4.81 -19.96
CA ARG A 14 -2.22 5.25 -19.96
C ARG A 14 -1.82 5.47 -18.52
N LEU A 15 -0.89 4.65 -18.02
CA LEU A 15 -0.38 4.80 -16.66
C LEU A 15 0.26 6.19 -16.49
N PRO A 16 -0.09 6.91 -15.43
CA PRO A 16 0.56 8.17 -15.12
C PRO A 16 2.02 7.91 -14.73
N LYS A 17 2.92 8.83 -15.11
CA LYS A 17 4.29 8.82 -14.65
C LYS A 17 4.35 9.44 -13.26
N SER A 18 4.93 8.75 -12.30
CA SER A 18 5.06 9.22 -10.93
C SER A 18 6.34 8.70 -10.29
N GLN A 19 7.25 9.60 -9.98
CA GLN A 19 8.53 9.26 -9.32
C GLN A 19 8.32 8.63 -7.94
N ARG A 20 7.18 8.89 -7.31
CA ARG A 20 6.78 8.32 -6.01
C ARG A 20 5.44 7.62 -6.14
N ALA A 21 5.29 6.45 -5.51
CA ALA A 21 4.00 5.77 -5.39
C ALA A 21 3.68 5.48 -3.91
N LEU A 22 2.39 5.52 -3.57
CA LEU A 22 1.89 5.12 -2.27
C LEU A 22 1.37 3.68 -2.36
N LEU A 23 1.97 2.76 -1.61
CA LEU A 23 1.46 1.39 -1.46
C LEU A 23 0.60 1.30 -0.18
N LEU A 24 -0.64 0.86 -0.34
CA LEU A 24 -1.57 0.56 0.74
C LEU A 24 -1.69 -0.97 0.83
N VAL A 25 -0.92 -1.56 1.75
CA VAL A 25 -0.75 -3.02 1.86
C VAL A 25 -1.75 -3.59 2.86
N ASP A 26 -2.61 -4.50 2.43
CA ASP A 26 -3.56 -5.28 3.23
C ASP A 26 -4.49 -4.49 4.17
N PHE A 27 -4.75 -3.22 3.88
CA PHE A 27 -5.75 -2.47 4.65
C PHE A 27 -7.18 -2.97 4.42
N ILE A 28 -7.48 -3.47 3.22
CA ILE A 28 -8.80 -4.01 2.93
C ILE A 28 -8.85 -5.46 3.39
N THR A 29 -9.32 -5.67 4.60
CA THR A 29 -9.31 -6.97 5.28
C THR A 29 -10.54 -7.13 6.16
N THR A 30 -11.03 -8.36 6.27
CA THR A 30 -12.13 -8.69 7.19
C THR A 30 -11.67 -8.72 8.65
N LEU A 31 -10.35 -8.77 8.91
CA LEU A 31 -9.76 -9.03 10.22
C LEU A 31 -10.19 -10.37 10.86
N ASP A 32 -10.75 -11.27 10.08
CA ASP A 32 -11.22 -12.60 10.51
C ASP A 32 -10.07 -13.62 10.37
N PHE A 33 -9.09 -13.49 11.25
CA PHE A 33 -7.94 -14.40 11.38
C PHE A 33 -7.42 -14.37 12.82
N PRO A 34 -6.64 -15.39 13.26
CA PRO A 34 -6.03 -15.38 14.57
C PRO A 34 -5.18 -14.12 14.81
N GLY A 35 -5.51 -13.35 15.85
CA GLY A 35 -4.86 -12.06 16.16
C GLY A 35 -5.53 -10.83 15.54
N GLY A 36 -6.53 -11.00 14.68
CA GLY A 36 -7.25 -9.89 14.05
C GLY A 36 -7.93 -8.96 15.05
N ASP A 37 -8.41 -9.50 16.17
CA ASP A 37 -8.98 -8.73 17.29
C ASP A 37 -7.95 -7.78 17.92
N LYS A 38 -6.71 -8.22 18.09
CA LYS A 38 -5.60 -7.40 18.61
C LYS A 38 -5.17 -6.34 17.62
N LEU A 39 -5.20 -6.67 16.34
CA LEU A 39 -4.81 -5.76 15.26
C LEU A 39 -5.87 -4.69 14.98
N ALA A 40 -7.15 -4.98 15.21
CA ALA A 40 -8.29 -4.18 14.76
C ALA A 40 -8.24 -2.69 15.16
N GLY A 41 -8.01 -2.38 16.44
CA GLY A 41 -7.89 -1.02 16.93
C GLY A 41 -6.68 -0.26 16.35
N PRO A 42 -5.45 -0.81 16.50
CA PRO A 42 -4.26 -0.23 15.88
C PRO A 42 -4.37 -0.07 14.36
N ALA A 43 -4.98 -1.04 13.64
CA ALA A 43 -5.18 -0.97 12.20
C ALA A 43 -6.08 0.20 11.79
N LEU A 44 -7.16 0.45 12.52
CA LEU A 44 -8.04 1.59 12.26
C LEU A 44 -7.33 2.93 12.48
N ALA A 45 -6.51 3.03 13.52
CA ALA A 45 -5.69 4.22 13.76
C ALA A 45 -4.70 4.46 12.61
N ALA A 46 -3.98 3.42 12.19
CA ALA A 46 -3.06 3.47 11.05
C ALA A 46 -3.77 3.82 9.74
N ALA A 47 -4.96 3.26 9.50
CA ALA A 47 -5.76 3.57 8.32
C ALA A 47 -6.19 5.04 8.25
N ARG A 48 -6.55 5.65 9.38
CA ARG A 48 -6.90 7.09 9.44
C ARG A 48 -5.68 7.96 9.12
N ALA A 49 -4.51 7.63 9.66
CA ALA A 49 -3.26 8.33 9.34
C ALA A 49 -2.88 8.16 7.87
N ALA A 50 -2.97 6.94 7.34
CA ALA A 50 -2.71 6.64 5.94
C ALA A 50 -3.68 7.36 4.98
N ALA A 51 -4.96 7.51 5.35
CA ALA A 51 -5.93 8.26 4.56
C ALA A 51 -5.59 9.76 4.50
N ALA A 52 -5.20 10.36 5.62
CA ALA A 52 -4.76 11.74 5.66
C ALA A 52 -3.48 11.93 4.82
N LEU A 53 -2.54 10.99 4.90
CA LEU A 53 -1.33 10.99 4.08
C LEU A 53 -1.66 10.83 2.59
N LYS A 54 -2.55 9.89 2.24
CA LYS A 54 -3.00 9.67 0.85
C LYS A 54 -3.54 10.95 0.22
N GLN A 55 -4.39 11.70 0.95
CA GLN A 55 -4.95 12.96 0.47
C GLN A 55 -3.86 14.00 0.17
N ARG A 56 -2.85 14.13 1.04
CA ARG A 56 -1.73 15.06 0.82
C ARG A 56 -0.88 14.65 -0.38
N LEU A 57 -0.50 13.37 -0.44
CA LEU A 57 0.31 12.85 -1.53
C LEU A 57 -0.42 12.90 -2.88
N HIS A 58 -1.74 12.68 -2.89
CA HIS A 58 -2.55 12.81 -4.11
C HIS A 58 -2.55 14.25 -4.65
N ALA A 59 -2.60 15.26 -3.76
CA ALA A 59 -2.47 16.66 -4.17
C ALA A 59 -1.12 16.96 -4.85
N ASP A 60 -0.08 16.19 -4.51
CA ASP A 60 1.26 16.27 -5.12
C ASP A 60 1.40 15.35 -6.36
N GLY A 61 0.30 14.74 -6.84
CA GLY A 61 0.28 13.86 -8.02
C GLY A 61 0.81 12.44 -7.77
N VAL A 62 0.93 12.01 -6.51
CA VAL A 62 1.35 10.65 -6.16
C VAL A 62 0.19 9.69 -6.33
N ILE A 63 0.43 8.59 -7.04
CA ILE A 63 -0.57 7.55 -7.28
C ILE A 63 -0.59 6.56 -6.12
N ALA A 64 -1.79 6.21 -5.67
CA ALA A 64 -1.99 5.16 -4.68
C ALA A 64 -2.24 3.81 -5.36
N ILE A 65 -1.62 2.76 -4.81
CA ILE A 65 -1.73 1.38 -5.26
C ILE A 65 -2.16 0.54 -4.06
N TYR A 66 -3.33 -0.05 -4.12
CA TYR A 66 -3.78 -1.03 -3.15
C TYR A 66 -3.18 -2.39 -3.49
N ALA A 67 -2.37 -2.92 -2.60
CA ALA A 67 -1.76 -4.24 -2.73
C ALA A 67 -2.31 -5.16 -1.64
N ASN A 68 -3.35 -5.92 -1.97
CA ASN A 68 -4.08 -6.74 -1.00
C ASN A 68 -3.90 -8.23 -1.25
N ASP A 69 -3.91 -9.00 -0.17
CA ASP A 69 -3.90 -10.45 -0.23
C ASP A 69 -5.11 -10.99 -1.00
N ASN A 70 -4.90 -12.04 -1.78
CA ASN A 70 -5.97 -12.74 -2.49
C ASN A 70 -6.64 -13.82 -1.61
N TYR A 71 -6.18 -14.03 -0.39
CA TYR A 71 -6.66 -15.05 0.56
C TYR A 71 -6.66 -16.48 0.01
N GLY A 72 -5.83 -16.77 -0.98
CA GLY A 72 -5.82 -18.07 -1.69
C GLY A 72 -7.03 -18.29 -2.60
N VAL A 73 -7.86 -17.28 -2.82
CA VAL A 73 -9.06 -17.33 -3.67
C VAL A 73 -8.69 -16.79 -5.06
N TRP A 74 -8.37 -17.67 -5.98
CA TRP A 74 -7.92 -17.32 -7.33
C TRP A 74 -9.00 -16.75 -8.26
N GLN A 75 -10.27 -16.83 -7.87
CA GLN A 75 -11.41 -16.22 -8.56
C GLN A 75 -11.83 -14.89 -7.91
N SER A 76 -11.13 -14.45 -6.86
CA SER A 76 -11.42 -13.20 -6.19
C SER A 76 -10.97 -12.00 -7.04
N ASP A 77 -11.69 -10.91 -6.88
CA ASP A 77 -11.29 -9.61 -7.39
C ASP A 77 -11.30 -8.57 -6.25
N PHE A 78 -10.57 -7.47 -6.45
CA PHE A 78 -10.44 -6.46 -5.41
C PHE A 78 -11.76 -5.78 -5.05
N HIS A 79 -12.67 -5.59 -6.01
CA HIS A 79 -13.96 -4.94 -5.75
C HIS A 79 -14.86 -5.82 -4.89
N SER A 80 -14.84 -7.13 -5.11
CA SER A 80 -15.56 -8.09 -4.25
C SER A 80 -15.04 -8.05 -2.82
N LEU A 81 -13.72 -7.95 -2.63
CA LEU A 81 -13.11 -7.81 -1.30
C LEU A 81 -13.54 -6.49 -0.63
N VAL A 82 -13.46 -5.36 -1.34
CA VAL A 82 -13.92 -4.06 -0.85
C VAL A 82 -15.39 -4.12 -0.44
N SER A 83 -16.25 -4.69 -1.29
CA SER A 83 -17.70 -4.80 -1.02
C SER A 83 -17.97 -5.65 0.20
N THR A 84 -17.28 -6.77 0.36
CA THR A 84 -17.40 -7.65 1.53
C THR A 84 -17.03 -6.91 2.80
N CYS A 85 -15.86 -6.28 2.83
CA CYS A 85 -15.37 -5.56 4.01
C CYS A 85 -16.24 -4.33 4.34
N LEU A 86 -16.74 -3.62 3.32
CA LEU A 86 -17.61 -2.45 3.51
C LEU A 86 -18.93 -2.81 4.20
N GLY A 87 -19.44 -4.03 3.97
CA GLY A 87 -20.64 -4.55 4.61
C GLY A 87 -20.46 -4.96 6.07
N LEU A 88 -19.22 -5.00 6.57
CA LEU A 88 -18.95 -5.37 7.96
C LEU A 88 -19.15 -4.17 8.91
N GLU A 89 -19.59 -4.49 10.14
CA GLU A 89 -19.60 -3.54 11.25
C GLU A 89 -18.21 -3.50 11.93
N GLY A 90 -17.96 -2.45 12.71
CA GLY A 90 -16.73 -2.28 13.48
C GLY A 90 -15.51 -1.92 12.64
N PRO A 91 -14.29 -2.17 13.17
CA PRO A 91 -13.03 -1.67 12.59
C PRO A 91 -12.79 -2.06 11.14
N ALA A 92 -13.13 -3.29 10.73
CA ALA A 92 -12.92 -3.74 9.34
C ALA A 92 -13.71 -2.88 8.34
N GLY A 93 -15.01 -2.67 8.58
CA GLY A 93 -15.83 -1.80 7.73
C GLY A 93 -15.40 -0.32 7.82
N GLU A 94 -14.99 0.16 9.00
CA GLU A 94 -14.52 1.53 9.17
C GLU A 94 -13.22 1.79 8.39
N ILE A 95 -12.28 0.86 8.39
CA ILE A 95 -11.03 0.95 7.62
C ILE A 95 -11.35 1.15 6.14
N VAL A 96 -12.26 0.34 5.59
CA VAL A 96 -12.65 0.47 4.18
C VAL A 96 -13.32 1.81 3.88
N ARG A 97 -14.20 2.30 4.76
CA ARG A 97 -14.83 3.62 4.59
C ARG A 97 -13.81 4.75 4.58
N VAL A 98 -12.79 4.66 5.45
CA VAL A 98 -11.74 5.68 5.58
C VAL A 98 -10.76 5.64 4.41
N LEU A 99 -10.41 4.44 3.93
CA LEU A 99 -9.51 4.19 2.80
C LEU A 99 -10.27 3.65 1.58
N TYR A 100 -11.45 4.21 1.28
CA TYR A 100 -12.21 3.77 0.12
C TYR A 100 -11.43 4.09 -1.18
N PRO A 101 -11.24 3.09 -2.06
CA PRO A 101 -10.50 3.28 -3.30
C PRO A 101 -11.19 4.30 -4.21
N GLN A 102 -10.40 5.24 -4.74
CA GLN A 102 -10.85 6.23 -5.71
C GLN A 102 -10.70 5.69 -7.14
N ALA A 103 -11.31 6.37 -8.11
CA ALA A 103 -11.34 5.90 -9.50
C ALA A 103 -9.97 5.87 -10.19
N ASP A 104 -9.02 6.64 -9.71
CA ASP A 104 -7.64 6.72 -10.20
C ASP A 104 -6.63 5.89 -9.39
N ASP A 105 -7.07 5.28 -8.30
CA ASP A 105 -6.25 4.33 -7.56
C ASP A 105 -6.04 3.04 -8.35
N LEU A 106 -4.84 2.49 -8.25
CA LEU A 106 -4.49 1.22 -8.86
C LEU A 106 -4.64 0.08 -7.85
N THR A 107 -4.87 -1.13 -8.33
CA THR A 107 -5.13 -2.28 -7.47
C THR A 107 -4.36 -3.52 -7.91
N ILE A 108 -3.79 -4.25 -6.95
CA ILE A 108 -3.09 -5.51 -7.14
C ILE A 108 -3.55 -6.50 -6.08
N LEU A 109 -3.88 -7.72 -6.49
CA LEU A 109 -4.02 -8.84 -5.58
C LEU A 109 -2.70 -9.62 -5.54
N LYS A 110 -2.14 -9.75 -4.35
CA LYS A 110 -0.88 -10.46 -4.11
C LYS A 110 -1.13 -11.85 -3.52
N PRO A 111 -0.39 -12.88 -3.97
CA PRO A 111 -0.60 -14.25 -3.50
C PRO A 111 0.20 -14.58 -2.23
N ARG A 112 1.08 -13.70 -1.79
CA ARG A 112 1.97 -13.86 -0.63
C ARG A 112 2.17 -12.52 0.09
N HIS A 113 2.86 -12.55 1.21
CA HIS A 113 3.05 -11.38 2.09
C HIS A 113 3.65 -10.16 1.39
N SER A 114 4.75 -10.34 0.64
CA SER A 114 5.32 -9.22 -0.12
C SER A 114 4.46 -8.84 -1.32
N ALA A 115 4.24 -7.54 -1.49
CA ALA A 115 3.52 -6.99 -2.64
C ALA A 115 4.25 -7.21 -3.97
N PHE A 116 5.55 -7.50 -3.95
CA PHE A 116 6.33 -7.79 -5.14
C PHE A 116 6.28 -9.27 -5.55
N TYR A 117 6.06 -10.18 -4.59
CA TYR A 117 6.18 -11.60 -4.86
C TYR A 117 5.08 -12.11 -5.79
N ALA A 118 5.48 -12.59 -6.97
CA ALA A 118 4.58 -13.15 -7.99
C ALA A 118 3.37 -12.25 -8.32
N SER A 119 3.60 -10.93 -8.32
CA SER A 119 2.60 -9.91 -8.64
C SER A 119 3.08 -9.01 -9.79
N PRO A 120 2.20 -8.24 -10.44
CA PRO A 120 2.60 -7.29 -11.48
C PRO A 120 3.19 -5.98 -10.93
N LEU A 121 3.44 -5.85 -9.63
CA LEU A 121 3.84 -4.57 -9.01
C LEU A 121 5.13 -4.00 -9.63
N GLU A 122 6.15 -4.83 -9.79
CA GLU A 122 7.44 -4.37 -10.33
C GLU A 122 7.32 -3.82 -11.76
N LEU A 123 6.54 -4.50 -12.61
CA LEU A 123 6.26 -4.03 -13.96
C LEU A 123 5.50 -2.69 -13.91
N LEU A 124 4.47 -2.60 -13.07
CA LEU A 124 3.66 -1.40 -12.91
C LEU A 124 4.51 -0.20 -12.49
N LEU A 125 5.34 -0.36 -11.46
CA LEU A 125 6.24 0.69 -10.96
C LEU A 125 7.29 1.11 -12.01
N THR A 126 7.79 0.15 -12.78
CA THR A 126 8.73 0.41 -13.88
C THR A 126 8.06 1.26 -14.97
N GLU A 127 6.84 0.91 -15.38
CA GLU A 127 6.11 1.67 -16.37
C GLU A 127 5.71 3.08 -15.87
N MET A 128 5.48 3.23 -14.57
CA MET A 128 5.24 4.53 -13.92
C MET A 128 6.52 5.36 -13.74
N GLU A 129 7.70 4.79 -13.97
CA GLU A 129 9.01 5.41 -13.72
C GLU A 129 9.24 5.74 -12.24
N THR A 130 8.64 4.94 -11.35
CA THR A 130 8.72 5.14 -9.90
C THR A 130 10.11 4.79 -9.37
N ARG A 131 10.61 5.60 -8.44
CA ARG A 131 11.88 5.41 -7.72
C ARG A 131 11.73 5.43 -6.22
N GLU A 132 10.62 5.95 -5.73
CA GLU A 132 10.34 6.10 -4.31
C GLU A 132 9.01 5.46 -3.94
N LEU A 133 9.00 4.72 -2.84
CA LEU A 133 7.80 4.07 -2.32
C LEU A 133 7.47 4.60 -0.92
N VAL A 134 6.24 4.97 -0.72
CA VAL A 134 5.64 5.17 0.60
C VAL A 134 4.84 3.92 0.89
N ILE A 135 5.19 3.16 1.93
CA ILE A 135 4.55 1.88 2.24
C ILE A 135 3.78 2.02 3.55
N CYS A 136 2.46 1.93 3.46
CA CYS A 136 1.54 1.92 4.59
C CYS A 136 0.80 0.58 4.61
N GLY A 137 0.40 0.09 5.77
CA GLY A 137 -0.39 -1.15 5.77
C GLY A 137 -0.26 -2.05 6.98
N LEU A 138 -0.70 -3.27 6.81
CA LEU A 138 -0.84 -4.32 7.80
C LEU A 138 -0.17 -5.63 7.34
N ALA A 139 0.40 -6.47 8.20
CA ALA A 139 0.91 -6.06 9.50
C ALA A 139 2.34 -5.53 9.31
N THR A 140 2.78 -4.63 10.22
CA THR A 140 4.11 -3.99 10.15
C THR A 140 5.24 -4.99 10.03
N ASP A 141 5.20 -6.03 10.85
CA ASP A 141 6.22 -7.07 11.00
C ASP A 141 6.06 -8.23 10.00
N MET A 142 5.12 -8.13 9.07
CA MET A 142 4.86 -9.15 8.08
C MET A 142 4.79 -8.56 6.66
N CYS A 143 3.61 -8.26 6.14
CA CYS A 143 3.46 -7.83 4.74
C CYS A 143 4.17 -6.51 4.46
N VAL A 144 4.13 -5.55 5.40
CA VAL A 144 4.83 -4.26 5.25
C VAL A 144 6.34 -4.46 5.24
N GLN A 145 6.89 -5.17 6.23
CA GLN A 145 8.34 -5.41 6.33
C GLN A 145 8.87 -6.21 5.13
N LEU A 146 8.17 -7.26 4.69
CA LEU A 146 8.58 -8.05 3.55
C LEU A 146 8.49 -7.27 2.23
N THR A 147 7.49 -6.42 2.08
CA THR A 147 7.38 -5.52 0.93
C THR A 147 8.52 -4.49 0.92
N ALA A 148 8.85 -3.92 2.09
CA ALA A 148 9.96 -3.00 2.23
C ALA A 148 11.33 -3.66 1.94
N ALA A 149 11.52 -4.92 2.35
CA ALA A 149 12.72 -5.67 2.04
C ALA A 149 12.87 -5.94 0.54
N ASP A 150 11.81 -6.34 -0.13
CA ASP A 150 11.78 -6.53 -1.57
C ASP A 150 12.01 -5.22 -2.35
N ALA A 151 11.46 -4.10 -1.85
CA ALA A 151 11.71 -2.77 -2.40
C ALA A 151 13.18 -2.35 -2.25
N PHE A 152 13.78 -2.59 -1.08
CA PHE A 152 15.20 -2.33 -0.82
C PHE A 152 16.11 -3.11 -1.77
N LEU A 153 15.85 -4.41 -1.99
CA LEU A 153 16.62 -5.25 -2.92
C LEU A 153 16.51 -4.79 -4.38
N ARG A 154 15.49 -4.00 -4.72
CA ARG A 154 15.24 -3.39 -6.04
C ARG A 154 15.65 -1.92 -6.11
N GLU A 155 16.39 -1.46 -5.10
CA GLU A 155 16.97 -0.11 -5.03
C GLU A 155 15.92 1.03 -5.00
N TYR A 156 14.68 0.73 -4.56
CA TYR A 156 13.72 1.79 -4.27
C TYR A 156 14.10 2.53 -2.99
N ARG A 157 13.92 3.84 -2.98
CA ARG A 157 13.88 4.59 -1.72
C ARG A 157 12.55 4.33 -1.04
N VAL A 158 12.60 3.96 0.24
CA VAL A 158 11.42 3.55 0.98
C VAL A 158 11.17 4.44 2.18
N TRP A 159 9.95 4.95 2.29
CA TRP A 159 9.43 5.55 3.50
C TRP A 159 8.28 4.70 4.03
N VAL A 160 8.39 4.24 5.27
CA VAL A 160 7.34 3.52 6.00
C VAL A 160 6.90 4.41 7.17
N PRO A 161 5.90 5.28 6.98
CA PRO A 161 5.45 6.17 8.05
C PRO A 161 4.99 5.36 9.26
N SER A 162 5.63 5.56 10.42
CA SER A 162 5.43 4.73 11.61
C SER A 162 4.01 4.76 12.15
N ASP A 163 3.26 5.81 11.90
CA ASP A 163 1.84 5.97 12.27
C ASP A 163 0.85 5.43 11.22
N CYS A 164 1.33 5.02 10.04
CA CYS A 164 0.52 4.47 8.95
C CYS A 164 0.64 2.95 8.82
N THR A 165 1.12 2.28 9.86
CA THR A 165 1.24 0.82 9.92
C THR A 165 0.96 0.30 11.32
N ALA A 166 0.49 -0.94 11.44
CA ALA A 166 0.13 -1.56 12.71
C ALA A 166 0.50 -3.04 12.73
N ALA A 167 0.73 -3.57 13.93
CA ALA A 167 0.92 -4.99 14.21
C ALA A 167 0.05 -5.42 15.39
N GLU A 168 -0.01 -6.72 15.68
CA GLU A 168 -0.79 -7.29 16.80
C GLU A 168 -0.29 -6.82 18.17
N SER A 169 0.95 -6.32 18.25
CA SER A 169 1.51 -5.74 19.44
C SER A 169 2.45 -4.58 19.12
N GLU A 170 2.58 -3.66 20.07
CA GLU A 170 3.52 -2.54 19.94
C GLU A 170 4.98 -3.03 19.87
N SER A 171 5.31 -4.09 20.57
CA SER A 171 6.66 -4.68 20.51
C SER A 171 6.99 -5.21 19.11
N ALA A 172 6.06 -5.90 18.44
CA ALA A 172 6.24 -6.39 17.08
C ALA A 172 6.38 -5.23 16.11
N ARG A 173 5.49 -4.23 16.22
CA ARG A 173 5.54 -3.01 15.39
C ARG A 173 6.88 -2.27 15.55
N ALA A 174 7.29 -1.99 16.77
CA ALA A 174 8.52 -1.25 17.05
C ALA A 174 9.78 -2.02 16.58
N GLY A 175 9.83 -3.34 16.81
CA GLY A 175 10.94 -4.16 16.33
C GLY A 175 11.05 -4.20 14.81
N ALA A 176 9.92 -4.27 14.10
CA ALA A 176 9.90 -4.25 12.64
C ALA A 176 10.35 -2.88 12.08
N LEU A 177 9.87 -1.78 12.65
CA LEU A 177 10.28 -0.42 12.26
C LEU A 177 11.76 -0.20 12.51
N ASP A 178 12.29 -0.64 13.66
CA ASP A 178 13.72 -0.56 13.95
C ASP A 178 14.56 -1.36 12.91
N TYR A 179 14.14 -2.58 12.59
CA TYR A 179 14.78 -3.38 11.55
C TYR A 179 14.77 -2.67 10.19
N MET A 180 13.61 -2.16 9.77
CA MET A 180 13.48 -1.45 8.49
C MET A 180 14.37 -0.21 8.45
N ALA A 181 14.46 0.56 9.53
CA ALA A 181 15.33 1.73 9.60
C ALA A 181 16.81 1.38 9.54
N ARG A 182 17.25 0.44 10.39
CA ARG A 182 18.67 0.12 10.53
C ARG A 182 19.23 -0.73 9.40
N VAL A 183 18.47 -1.73 8.97
CA VAL A 183 18.94 -2.73 7.99
C VAL A 183 18.57 -2.34 6.57
N LEU A 184 17.28 -2.03 6.34
CA LEU A 184 16.76 -1.72 5.00
C LEU A 184 16.89 -0.23 4.64
N LYS A 185 17.42 0.61 5.56
CA LYS A 185 17.61 2.04 5.35
C LYS A 185 16.33 2.79 4.98
N CYS A 186 15.18 2.26 5.39
CA CYS A 186 13.91 2.94 5.24
C CYS A 186 13.84 4.19 6.12
N ASP A 187 13.22 5.24 5.63
CA ASP A 187 12.73 6.31 6.48
C ASP A 187 11.50 5.78 7.26
N VAL A 188 11.46 5.99 8.57
CA VAL A 188 10.32 5.56 9.41
C VAL A 188 9.70 6.71 10.19
N ARG A 189 10.01 7.97 9.80
CA ARG A 189 9.38 9.14 10.42
C ARG A 189 7.85 9.08 10.26
N PRO A 190 7.09 9.61 11.21
CA PRO A 190 5.63 9.60 11.13
C PRO A 190 5.12 10.45 9.94
N SER A 191 3.93 10.14 9.48
CA SER A 191 3.30 10.84 8.34
C SER A 191 3.03 12.32 8.60
N THR A 192 3.03 12.75 9.85
CA THR A 192 2.87 14.15 10.25
C THR A 192 4.08 15.02 9.91
N GLU A 193 5.24 14.41 9.70
CA GLU A 193 6.42 15.11 9.22
C GLU A 193 6.39 15.27 7.68
N PRO A 194 7.13 16.23 7.12
CA PRO A 194 7.23 16.36 5.67
C PRO A 194 7.74 15.08 5.03
N ALA A 195 7.15 14.71 3.90
CA ALA A 195 7.63 13.58 3.11
C ALA A 195 9.14 13.75 2.78
N PRO A 196 9.93 12.66 2.72
CA PRO A 196 11.31 12.74 2.29
C PRO A 196 11.43 13.50 0.98
N GLY A 197 12.41 14.40 0.89
CA GLY A 197 12.64 15.20 -0.32
C GLY A 197 12.89 14.32 -1.55
N PRO A 198 12.58 14.80 -2.78
CA PRO A 198 12.86 14.06 -4.01
C PRO A 198 14.35 13.74 -4.13
N VAL A 199 14.65 12.60 -4.77
CA VAL A 199 16.03 12.30 -5.15
C VAL A 199 16.51 13.42 -6.08
N SER A 200 17.55 14.17 -5.69
CA SER A 200 18.30 14.94 -6.67
C SER A 200 18.82 13.94 -7.71
N ALA A 201 18.42 14.12 -8.97
CA ALA A 201 19.01 13.42 -10.08
C ALA A 201 20.49 13.83 -10.13
N GLY A 202 21.37 13.00 -9.60
CA GLY A 202 22.77 13.35 -9.45
C GLY A 202 23.65 12.15 -9.30
N GLY A 203 24.54 12.01 -10.26
CA GLY A 203 25.72 11.20 -10.23
C GLY A 203 25.63 9.83 -10.84
#